data_fe45871722167feda5e77635df729d35
#
_entry.id   fe45871722167feda5e77635df729d35
#
_cell.length_a   1.000
_cell.length_b   1.000
_cell.length_c   1.000
_cell.angle_alpha   90.00
_cell.angle_beta   90.00
_cell.angle_gamma   90.00
#
_symmetry.space_group_name_H-M   'P 1'
#
loop_
_entity.id
_entity.type
_entity.pdbx_description
1 polymer ?
#
loop_
_entity_poly.entity_id
_entity_poly.type
_entity_poly.pdbx_seq_one_letter_code
_entity_poly.pdbx_strand_id
1 'polypeptide(L)'
;MLILAQYRLINGRDFDAVPAALYRAKANARARLLAGSDWLIRDKSDGTHVAALTAGSLHFFQRSALQRQRLQGVQDLLFQAGQDPDNQVPASLEALLQGLGLDPAEYSARTGLHAIAEPSQLEYAGTDRYRRPLWLDYDTGKAWQRMRLAAYRDEICLDAISGFRSSHYQAGIFRRKLARGLALEDILRVNAAPGFSEHHSGRAIDIGTRGEPAAEPSFEHTPAFAWLEGNAERFGFRMSFPRDNPYGIGYEP
;
A
#
# COMPACT_ATOMS: atom_id res chain seq x y z
N MET A 1 -2.97 -16.40 22.96
CA MET A 1 -2.47 -15.11 22.45
C MET A 1 -1.34 -15.43 21.47
N LEU A 2 -1.68 -15.55 20.19
CA LEU A 2 -0.68 -15.75 19.14
C LEU A 2 0.18 -14.49 19.10
N ILE A 3 1.46 -14.63 19.45
CA ILE A 3 2.47 -13.62 19.16
C ILE A 3 2.56 -13.61 17.62
N LEU A 4 1.85 -12.67 17.00
CA LEU A 4 2.13 -12.32 15.61
C LEU A 4 3.57 -11.81 15.64
N ALA A 5 4.51 -12.62 15.14
CA ALA A 5 5.85 -12.14 14.86
C ALA A 5 5.66 -10.80 14.14
N GLN A 6 6.35 -9.77 14.58
CA GLN A 6 6.23 -8.44 13.98
C GLN A 6 6.89 -8.50 12.60
N TYR A 7 6.11 -8.89 11.59
CA TYR A 7 6.56 -8.86 10.22
C TYR A 7 6.54 -7.41 9.74
N ARG A 8 7.64 -6.99 9.14
CA ARG A 8 7.81 -5.64 8.59
C ARG A 8 8.00 -5.69 7.09
N LEU A 9 7.48 -4.71 6.39
CA LEU A 9 7.88 -4.40 5.04
C LEU A 9 8.97 -3.33 5.13
N ILE A 10 10.08 -3.54 4.43
CA ILE A 10 11.14 -2.56 4.28
C ILE A 10 10.93 -1.88 2.95
N ASN A 11 10.61 -0.59 3.00
CA ASN A 11 10.20 0.18 1.85
C ASN A 11 11.41 0.95 1.28
N GLY A 12 11.97 0.46 0.21
CA GLY A 12 13.03 1.13 -0.53
C GLY A 12 12.51 1.98 -1.68
N ARG A 13 13.42 2.61 -2.39
CA ARG A 13 13.11 3.53 -3.49
C ARG A 13 12.33 2.84 -4.63
N ASP A 14 12.95 1.89 -5.29
CA ASP A 14 12.39 1.19 -6.47
C ASP A 14 11.88 -0.22 -6.12
N PHE A 15 12.38 -0.77 -5.03
CA PHE A 15 12.06 -2.10 -4.53
C PHE A 15 11.63 -2.03 -3.07
N ASP A 16 10.85 -2.99 -2.65
CA ASP A 16 10.62 -3.27 -1.25
C ASP A 16 11.02 -4.71 -0.90
N ALA A 17 11.29 -4.95 0.38
CA ALA A 17 11.52 -6.28 0.93
C ALA A 17 10.35 -6.67 1.82
N VAL A 18 9.76 -7.82 1.53
CA VAL A 18 8.64 -8.38 2.27
C VAL A 18 9.01 -9.73 2.87
N PRO A 19 8.57 -10.06 4.11
CA PRO A 19 8.88 -11.34 4.73
C PRO A 19 8.38 -12.51 3.90
N ALA A 20 9.27 -13.44 3.56
CA ALA A 20 8.96 -14.60 2.72
C ALA A 20 7.87 -15.49 3.33
N ALA A 21 7.81 -15.56 4.67
CA ALA A 21 6.84 -16.35 5.42
C ALA A 21 5.36 -15.96 5.17
N LEU A 22 5.11 -14.74 4.68
CA LEU A 22 3.76 -14.27 4.36
C LEU A 22 3.27 -14.70 2.97
N TYR A 23 4.12 -15.34 2.19
CA TYR A 23 3.82 -15.70 0.80
C TYR A 23 3.80 -17.21 0.59
N ARG A 24 3.08 -17.65 -0.44
CA ARG A 24 3.01 -19.06 -0.84
C ARG A 24 3.51 -19.22 -2.28
N ALA A 25 4.37 -20.20 -2.49
CA ALA A 25 4.81 -20.55 -3.83
C ALA A 25 3.69 -21.23 -4.62
N LYS A 26 3.60 -20.88 -5.90
CA LYS A 26 2.65 -21.53 -6.84
C LYS A 26 3.20 -22.80 -7.47
N ALA A 27 4.49 -23.10 -7.29
CA ALA A 27 5.15 -24.28 -7.86
C ALA A 27 6.21 -24.85 -6.91
N ASN A 28 6.41 -26.17 -6.92
CA ASN A 28 7.29 -26.89 -6.00
C ASN A 28 8.76 -26.43 -6.05
N ALA A 29 9.28 -26.08 -7.23
CA ALA A 29 10.65 -25.59 -7.37
C ALA A 29 10.90 -24.26 -6.62
N ARG A 30 9.89 -23.39 -6.56
CA ARG A 30 9.94 -22.13 -5.82
C ARG A 30 9.60 -22.30 -4.34
N ALA A 31 8.87 -23.36 -3.97
CA ALA A 31 8.48 -23.61 -2.59
C ALA A 31 9.70 -23.83 -1.68
N ARG A 32 10.72 -24.55 -2.15
CA ARG A 32 11.95 -24.79 -1.38
C ARG A 32 12.73 -23.49 -1.16
N LEU A 33 12.88 -22.68 -2.21
CA LEU A 33 13.53 -21.38 -2.09
C LEU A 33 12.79 -20.47 -1.11
N LEU A 34 11.46 -20.37 -1.26
CA LEU A 34 10.62 -19.58 -0.39
C LEU A 34 10.70 -20.02 1.08
N ALA A 35 10.67 -21.33 1.33
CA ALA A 35 10.76 -21.90 2.68
C ALA A 35 12.10 -21.62 3.38
N GLY A 36 13.19 -21.45 2.61
CA GLY A 36 14.50 -21.10 3.14
C GLY A 36 14.83 -19.61 3.11
N SER A 37 13.91 -18.77 2.66
CA SER A 37 14.15 -17.33 2.49
C SER A 37 13.61 -16.54 3.68
N ASP A 38 14.36 -15.50 4.06
CA ASP A 38 13.93 -14.52 5.06
C ASP A 38 13.03 -13.47 4.41
N TRP A 39 13.45 -13.01 3.22
CA TRP A 39 12.80 -11.91 2.51
C TRP A 39 12.59 -12.21 1.03
N LEU A 40 11.51 -11.64 0.49
CA LEU A 40 11.29 -11.50 -0.95
C LEU A 40 11.48 -10.04 -1.34
N ILE A 41 12.21 -9.81 -2.42
CA ILE A 41 12.39 -8.48 -2.99
C ILE A 41 11.38 -8.31 -4.10
N ARG A 42 10.61 -7.22 -4.03
CA ARG A 42 9.52 -6.91 -4.93
C ARG A 42 9.79 -5.60 -5.67
N ASP A 43 9.59 -5.59 -6.98
CA ASP A 43 9.60 -4.36 -7.78
C ASP A 43 8.32 -3.58 -7.50
N LYS A 44 8.44 -2.31 -7.08
CA LYS A 44 7.30 -1.47 -6.71
C LYS A 44 6.47 -1.02 -7.92
N SER A 45 7.04 -1.01 -9.11
CA SER A 45 6.38 -0.54 -10.33
C SER A 45 5.26 -1.47 -10.81
N ASP A 46 5.42 -2.79 -10.59
CA ASP A 46 4.47 -3.81 -11.07
C ASP A 46 4.09 -4.84 -9.99
N GLY A 47 4.74 -4.80 -8.81
CA GLY A 47 4.51 -5.71 -7.70
C GLY A 47 5.09 -7.11 -7.90
N THR A 48 5.95 -7.33 -8.91
CA THR A 48 6.57 -8.64 -9.15
C THR A 48 7.71 -8.91 -8.18
N HIS A 49 7.80 -10.17 -7.72
CA HIS A 49 8.95 -10.60 -6.93
C HIS A 49 10.12 -10.89 -7.87
N VAL A 50 11.24 -10.19 -7.66
CA VAL A 50 12.44 -10.25 -8.53
C VAL A 50 13.58 -11.07 -7.93
N ALA A 51 13.64 -11.17 -6.61
CA ALA A 51 14.64 -11.94 -5.89
C ALA A 51 14.14 -12.43 -4.53
N ALA A 52 14.88 -13.35 -3.93
CA ALA A 52 14.75 -13.76 -2.53
C ALA A 52 16.07 -13.61 -1.80
N LEU A 53 16.04 -13.22 -0.53
CA LEU A 53 17.18 -13.19 0.36
C LEU A 53 17.13 -14.40 1.28
N THR A 54 18.20 -15.22 1.27
CA THR A 54 18.34 -16.43 2.08
C THR A 54 19.69 -16.41 2.77
N ALA A 55 19.72 -16.40 4.09
CA ALA A 55 20.96 -16.37 4.88
C ALA A 55 21.97 -15.31 4.38
N GLY A 56 21.51 -14.10 4.07
CA GLY A 56 22.33 -13.00 3.56
C GLY A 56 22.71 -13.08 2.07
N SER A 57 22.29 -14.14 1.36
CA SER A 57 22.55 -14.31 -0.08
C SER A 57 21.31 -13.98 -0.92
N LEU A 58 21.49 -13.17 -1.97
CA LEU A 58 20.43 -12.76 -2.87
C LEU A 58 20.28 -13.71 -4.07
N HIS A 59 19.11 -14.31 -4.22
CA HIS A 59 18.75 -15.25 -5.28
C HIS A 59 17.74 -14.60 -6.24
N PHE A 60 18.17 -14.32 -7.48
CA PHE A 60 17.32 -13.72 -8.49
C PHE A 60 16.39 -14.73 -9.15
N PHE A 61 15.12 -14.35 -9.37
CA PHE A 61 14.14 -15.18 -10.07
C PHE A 61 14.24 -15.06 -11.59
N GLN A 62 14.74 -13.94 -12.11
CA GLN A 62 15.02 -13.71 -13.52
C GLN A 62 16.44 -13.17 -13.70
N ARG A 63 17.12 -13.61 -14.77
CA ARG A 63 18.54 -13.29 -15.03
C ARG A 63 18.70 -12.05 -15.90
N SER A 64 18.03 -10.95 -15.63
CA SER A 64 18.28 -9.70 -16.34
C SER A 64 19.48 -8.97 -15.71
N ALA A 65 20.46 -8.59 -16.56
CA ALA A 65 21.64 -7.84 -16.13
C ALA A 65 21.27 -6.47 -15.54
N LEU A 66 20.24 -5.83 -16.09
CA LEU A 66 19.72 -4.54 -15.66
C LEU A 66 19.12 -4.62 -14.24
N GLN A 67 18.41 -5.70 -13.93
CA GLN A 67 17.85 -5.92 -12.59
C GLN A 67 18.95 -6.13 -11.55
N ARG A 68 20.03 -6.83 -11.88
CA ARG A 68 21.15 -7.06 -10.95
C ARG A 68 21.83 -5.75 -10.51
N GLN A 69 22.01 -4.83 -11.46
CA GLN A 69 22.63 -3.53 -11.18
C GLN A 69 21.72 -2.63 -10.29
N ARG A 70 20.41 -2.67 -10.50
CA ARG A 70 19.42 -1.94 -9.69
C ARG A 70 19.28 -2.52 -8.28
N LEU A 71 19.47 -3.82 -8.11
CA LEU A 71 19.31 -4.54 -6.84
C LEU A 71 20.55 -4.49 -5.93
N GLN A 72 21.69 -4.00 -6.41
CA GLN A 72 22.87 -3.84 -5.58
C GLN A 72 22.61 -2.90 -4.37
N GLY A 73 21.74 -1.89 -4.54
CA GLY A 73 21.27 -1.03 -3.46
C GLY A 73 20.28 -1.67 -2.48
N VAL A 74 19.72 -2.85 -2.79
CA VAL A 74 18.76 -3.52 -1.90
C VAL A 74 19.46 -4.22 -0.72
N GLN A 75 20.67 -4.73 -0.92
CA GLN A 75 21.47 -5.26 0.21
C GLN A 75 21.77 -4.14 1.20
N ASP A 76 22.19 -2.98 0.72
CA ASP A 76 22.46 -1.81 1.56
C ASP A 76 21.18 -1.37 2.30
N LEU A 77 20.03 -1.44 1.64
CA LEU A 77 18.73 -1.11 2.21
C LEU A 77 18.33 -2.06 3.35
N LEU A 78 18.56 -3.34 3.18
CA LEU A 78 18.27 -4.36 4.20
C LEU A 78 19.20 -4.24 5.42
N PHE A 79 20.43 -3.79 5.21
CA PHE A 79 21.39 -3.48 6.29
C PHE A 79 21.08 -2.15 6.98
N GLN A 80 20.60 -1.15 6.24
CA GLN A 80 20.23 0.16 6.78
C GLN A 80 18.87 0.18 7.49
N ALA A 81 18.02 -0.80 7.25
CA ALA A 81 16.69 -0.91 7.85
C ALA A 81 16.68 -1.05 9.40
N GLY A 82 17.84 -1.12 10.02
CA GLY A 82 18.03 -1.00 11.47
C GLY A 82 18.38 0.41 11.95
N GLN A 83 18.62 1.36 11.05
CA GLN A 83 19.09 2.70 11.37
C GLN A 83 18.23 3.75 10.66
N ASP A 84 17.34 4.34 11.43
CA ASP A 84 16.57 5.55 11.16
C ASP A 84 15.45 5.52 10.08
N PRO A 85 14.21 5.81 10.48
CA PRO A 85 13.06 5.87 9.58
C PRO A 85 12.87 7.28 9.00
N ASP A 86 13.79 7.75 8.16
CA ASP A 86 13.52 8.97 7.41
C ASP A 86 12.43 8.72 6.38
N ASN A 87 11.30 9.40 6.57
CA ASN A 87 10.22 9.47 5.59
C ASN A 87 10.76 10.11 4.30
N GLN A 88 10.93 9.32 3.25
CA GLN A 88 11.48 9.79 1.99
C GLN A 88 10.36 10.03 0.97
N VAL A 89 10.23 11.28 0.53
CA VAL A 89 9.58 11.57 -0.75
C VAL A 89 10.47 10.93 -1.83
N PRO A 90 9.94 10.04 -2.68
CA PRO A 90 10.75 9.41 -3.70
C PRO A 90 11.44 10.48 -4.56
N ALA A 91 12.75 10.45 -4.66
CA ALA A 91 13.51 11.38 -5.53
C ALA A 91 13.13 11.26 -7.01
N SER A 92 12.34 10.24 -7.36
CA SER A 92 11.78 9.97 -8.68
C SER A 92 10.32 10.43 -8.83
N LEU A 93 9.73 11.10 -7.84
CA LEU A 93 8.32 11.50 -7.89
C LEU A 93 8.04 12.43 -9.08
N GLU A 94 8.91 13.41 -9.28
CA GLU A 94 8.81 14.34 -10.41
C GLU A 94 8.84 13.60 -11.75
N ALA A 95 9.78 12.66 -11.93
CA ALA A 95 9.87 11.84 -13.13
C ALA A 95 8.65 10.92 -13.32
N LEU A 96 8.06 10.40 -12.21
CA LEU A 96 6.84 9.61 -12.26
C LEU A 96 5.65 10.44 -12.75
N LEU A 97 5.51 11.65 -12.26
CA LEU A 97 4.41 12.56 -12.63
C LEU A 97 4.58 13.10 -14.05
N GLN A 98 5.79 13.51 -14.43
CA GLN A 98 6.11 13.92 -15.81
C GLN A 98 5.79 12.81 -16.82
N GLY A 99 6.10 11.55 -16.48
CA GLY A 99 5.75 10.40 -17.30
C GLY A 99 4.23 10.14 -17.44
N LEU A 100 3.40 10.82 -16.65
CA LEU A 100 1.93 10.80 -16.72
C LEU A 100 1.37 12.11 -17.29
N GLY A 101 2.23 13.08 -17.67
CA GLY A 101 1.81 14.40 -18.14
C GLY A 101 1.32 15.31 -17.01
N LEU A 102 1.76 15.09 -15.77
CA LEU A 102 1.38 15.87 -14.60
C LEU A 102 2.54 16.72 -14.09
N ASP A 103 2.25 17.98 -13.78
CA ASP A 103 3.13 18.85 -13.00
C ASP A 103 2.72 18.79 -11.52
N PRO A 104 3.66 18.48 -10.59
CA PRO A 104 3.33 18.32 -9.18
C PRO A 104 2.87 19.65 -8.52
N ALA A 105 3.45 20.79 -8.91
CA ALA A 105 3.08 22.07 -8.33
C ALA A 105 1.70 22.53 -8.79
N GLU A 106 1.39 22.36 -10.08
CA GLU A 106 0.07 22.64 -10.65
C GLU A 106 -1.00 21.73 -10.01
N TYR A 107 -0.70 20.42 -9.88
CA TYR A 107 -1.61 19.47 -9.25
C TYR A 107 -1.91 19.85 -7.79
N SER A 108 -0.88 20.18 -7.01
CA SER A 108 -1.02 20.61 -5.62
C SER A 108 -1.84 21.91 -5.51
N ALA A 109 -1.55 22.90 -6.34
CA ALA A 109 -2.28 24.17 -6.36
C ALA A 109 -3.76 24.00 -6.69
N ARG A 110 -4.08 23.11 -7.64
CA ARG A 110 -5.46 22.83 -8.07
C ARG A 110 -6.28 22.06 -7.03
N THR A 111 -5.66 21.08 -6.37
CA THR A 111 -6.37 20.15 -5.48
C THR A 111 -6.22 20.49 -3.99
N GLY A 112 -5.25 21.32 -3.62
CA GLY A 112 -4.90 21.53 -2.22
C GLY A 112 -4.20 20.34 -1.55
N LEU A 113 -3.96 19.24 -2.28
CA LEU A 113 -3.24 18.08 -1.77
C LEU A 113 -1.74 18.37 -1.76
N HIS A 114 -1.04 17.79 -0.80
CA HIS A 114 0.40 17.89 -0.67
C HIS A 114 1.08 16.55 -0.93
N ALA A 115 2.34 16.58 -1.36
CA ALA A 115 3.12 15.38 -1.53
C ALA A 115 3.29 14.65 -0.18
N ILE A 116 3.09 13.34 -0.19
CA ILE A 116 3.13 12.48 0.99
C ILE A 116 4.37 11.61 0.92
N ALA A 117 5.22 11.73 1.94
CA ALA A 117 6.37 10.87 2.11
C ALA A 117 5.96 9.44 2.45
N GLU A 118 6.65 8.47 1.86
CA GLU A 118 6.46 7.07 2.20
C GLU A 118 7.32 6.71 3.43
N PRO A 119 6.79 5.95 4.41
CA PRO A 119 7.60 5.45 5.51
C PRO A 119 8.60 4.41 5.01
N SER A 120 9.79 4.38 5.62
CA SER A 120 10.83 3.37 5.30
C SER A 120 10.46 1.97 5.78
N GLN A 121 9.57 1.85 6.78
CA GLN A 121 9.10 0.61 7.34
C GLN A 121 7.59 0.63 7.59
N LEU A 122 6.95 -0.52 7.39
CA LEU A 122 5.53 -0.73 7.63
C LEU A 122 5.33 -2.05 8.35
N GLU A 123 4.32 -2.11 9.22
CA GLU A 123 3.99 -3.28 10.01
C GLU A 123 2.90 -4.11 9.32
N TYR A 124 2.97 -5.42 9.52
CA TYR A 124 1.94 -6.34 9.07
C TYR A 124 0.69 -6.22 9.97
N ALA A 125 -0.40 -5.74 9.42
CA ALA A 125 -1.67 -5.55 10.11
C ALA A 125 -2.71 -6.66 9.85
N GLY A 126 -2.27 -7.80 9.34
CA GLY A 126 -3.12 -8.92 8.93
C GLY A 126 -3.23 -9.04 7.41
N THR A 127 -4.33 -9.59 6.93
CA THR A 127 -4.61 -9.68 5.49
C THR A 127 -5.80 -8.81 5.11
N ASP A 128 -5.77 -8.32 3.88
CA ASP A 128 -6.94 -7.71 3.26
C ASP A 128 -7.98 -8.77 2.85
N ARG A 129 -9.15 -8.34 2.34
CA ARG A 129 -10.22 -9.25 1.87
C ARG A 129 -9.80 -10.19 0.73
N TYR A 130 -8.72 -9.85 0.01
CA TYR A 130 -8.15 -10.65 -1.07
C TYR A 130 -7.04 -11.59 -0.60
N ARG A 131 -6.83 -11.69 0.74
CA ARG A 131 -5.77 -12.49 1.38
C ARG A 131 -4.35 -12.04 1.03
N ARG A 132 -4.18 -10.75 0.70
CA ARG A 132 -2.86 -10.14 0.53
C ARG A 132 -2.40 -9.56 1.85
N PRO A 133 -1.09 -9.54 2.16
CA PRO A 133 -0.58 -8.86 3.34
C PRO A 133 -1.02 -7.39 3.36
N LEU A 134 -1.62 -6.97 4.47
CA LEU A 134 -2.02 -5.59 4.74
C LEU A 134 -0.85 -4.90 5.47
N TRP A 135 -0.31 -3.87 4.86
CA TRP A 135 0.78 -3.07 5.40
C TRP A 135 0.24 -1.74 5.86
N LEU A 136 0.53 -1.36 7.10
CA LEU A 136 0.14 -0.10 7.71
C LEU A 136 1.29 0.46 8.55
N ASP A 137 1.25 1.75 8.83
CA ASP A 137 2.01 2.34 9.94
C ASP A 137 1.67 1.62 11.25
N TYR A 138 2.63 1.57 12.18
CA TYR A 138 2.50 0.79 13.42
C TYR A 138 1.25 1.19 14.22
N ASP A 139 1.06 2.48 14.46
CA ASP A 139 -0.05 2.97 15.27
C ASP A 139 -1.40 2.77 14.57
N THR A 140 -1.42 2.99 13.26
CA THR A 140 -2.59 2.74 12.41
C THR A 140 -2.97 1.27 12.40
N GLY A 141 -2.00 0.37 12.30
CA GLY A 141 -2.24 -1.07 12.37
C GLY A 141 -2.86 -1.50 13.70
N LYS A 142 -2.38 -0.94 14.82
CA LYS A 142 -2.95 -1.18 16.16
C LYS A 142 -4.36 -0.61 16.31
N ALA A 143 -4.60 0.59 15.79
CA ALA A 143 -5.91 1.23 15.79
C ALA A 143 -6.91 0.43 14.98
N TRP A 144 -6.52 -0.03 13.77
CA TRP A 144 -7.32 -0.89 12.92
C TRP A 144 -7.73 -2.19 13.61
N GLN A 145 -6.79 -2.88 14.27
CA GLN A 145 -7.10 -4.12 14.99
C GLN A 145 -8.11 -3.89 16.13
N ARG A 146 -7.97 -2.78 16.88
CA ARG A 146 -8.92 -2.43 17.94
C ARG A 146 -10.30 -2.11 17.38
N MET A 147 -10.37 -1.35 16.28
CA MET A 147 -11.62 -0.98 15.62
C MET A 147 -12.35 -2.22 15.10
N ARG A 148 -11.65 -3.11 14.39
CA ARG A 148 -12.22 -4.38 13.92
C ARG A 148 -12.77 -5.25 15.04
N LEU A 149 -12.04 -5.35 16.16
CA LEU A 149 -12.47 -6.13 17.31
C LEU A 149 -13.72 -5.52 17.95
N ALA A 150 -13.81 -4.20 18.02
CA ALA A 150 -14.99 -3.52 18.56
C ALA A 150 -16.20 -3.74 17.63
N ALA A 151 -16.04 -3.54 16.33
CA ALA A 151 -17.11 -3.80 15.36
C ALA A 151 -17.58 -5.25 15.42
N TYR A 152 -16.67 -6.22 15.52
CA TYR A 152 -17.01 -7.64 15.61
C TYR A 152 -17.84 -7.97 16.88
N ARG A 153 -17.61 -7.29 17.99
CA ARG A 153 -18.43 -7.44 19.21
C ARG A 153 -19.85 -6.93 19.04
N ASP A 154 -20.00 -5.94 18.15
CA ASP A 154 -21.30 -5.38 17.76
C ASP A 154 -21.90 -6.11 16.53
N GLU A 155 -21.39 -7.32 16.21
CA GLU A 155 -21.81 -8.18 15.09
C GLU A 155 -21.57 -7.55 13.71
N ILE A 156 -20.70 -6.55 13.62
CA ILE A 156 -20.32 -5.87 12.38
C ILE A 156 -19.00 -6.44 11.86
N CYS A 157 -19.01 -6.85 10.58
CA CYS A 157 -17.80 -7.34 9.89
C CYS A 157 -17.14 -6.20 9.12
N LEU A 158 -15.93 -5.83 9.50
CA LEU A 158 -15.09 -4.89 8.75
C LEU A 158 -13.94 -5.64 8.06
N ASP A 159 -13.85 -5.50 6.75
CA ASP A 159 -12.77 -6.04 5.92
C ASP A 159 -11.89 -4.90 5.41
N ALA A 160 -10.57 -5.04 5.53
CA ALA A 160 -9.67 -4.16 4.81
C ALA A 160 -9.70 -4.49 3.31
N ILE A 161 -9.82 -3.47 2.47
CA ILE A 161 -9.72 -3.59 1.01
C ILE A 161 -8.30 -3.26 0.56
N SER A 162 -7.72 -2.18 1.10
CA SER A 162 -6.40 -1.67 0.77
C SER A 162 -5.81 -0.92 1.96
N GLY A 163 -4.49 -0.94 2.11
CA GLY A 163 -3.71 -0.13 3.05
C GLY A 163 -2.61 0.61 2.31
N PHE A 164 -1.37 0.50 2.78
CA PHE A 164 -0.23 1.13 2.13
C PHE A 164 -0.13 0.81 0.64
N ARG A 165 0.15 1.84 -0.12
CA ARG A 165 0.32 1.82 -1.58
C ARG A 165 1.47 2.78 -1.93
N SER A 166 2.54 2.28 -2.52
CA SER A 166 3.64 3.15 -2.92
C SER A 166 3.24 4.04 -4.11
N SER A 167 3.92 5.19 -4.26
CA SER A 167 3.73 6.10 -5.40
C SER A 167 4.03 5.42 -6.74
N HIS A 168 5.03 4.53 -6.77
CA HIS A 168 5.33 3.72 -7.96
C HIS A 168 4.19 2.76 -8.33
N TYR A 169 3.61 2.09 -7.34
CA TYR A 169 2.46 1.21 -7.57
C TYR A 169 1.24 2.01 -8.03
N GLN A 170 1.00 3.18 -7.42
CA GLN A 170 -0.05 4.12 -7.84
C GLN A 170 0.15 4.55 -9.30
N ALA A 171 1.37 4.93 -9.70
CA ALA A 171 1.68 5.25 -11.09
C ALA A 171 1.41 4.06 -12.03
N GLY A 172 1.66 2.84 -11.57
CA GLY A 172 1.29 1.62 -12.30
C GLY A 172 -0.23 1.49 -12.51
N ILE A 173 -1.06 1.89 -11.53
CA ILE A 173 -2.53 1.93 -11.68
C ILE A 173 -2.91 2.93 -12.80
N PHE A 174 -2.33 4.14 -12.75
CA PHE A 174 -2.59 5.17 -13.77
C PHE A 174 -2.23 4.67 -15.17
N ARG A 175 -1.02 4.12 -15.37
CA ARG A 175 -0.59 3.57 -16.68
C ARG A 175 -1.55 2.50 -17.19
N ARG A 176 -2.04 1.60 -16.33
CA ARG A 176 -3.01 0.57 -16.73
C ARG A 176 -4.36 1.15 -17.11
N LYS A 177 -4.84 2.20 -16.42
CA LYS A 177 -6.09 2.87 -16.74
C LYS A 177 -5.97 3.65 -18.06
N LEU A 178 -4.87 4.40 -18.26
CA LEU A 178 -4.57 5.10 -19.51
C LEU A 178 -4.46 4.12 -20.70
N ALA A 179 -3.80 2.98 -20.52
CA ALA A 179 -3.70 1.95 -21.54
C ALA A 179 -5.05 1.31 -21.93
N ARG A 180 -6.08 1.45 -21.09
CA ARG A 180 -7.46 1.06 -21.37
C ARG A 180 -8.27 2.18 -22.04
N GLY A 181 -7.66 3.33 -22.33
CA GLY A 181 -8.30 4.47 -22.99
C GLY A 181 -9.05 5.43 -22.05
N LEU A 182 -8.89 5.31 -20.74
CA LEU A 182 -9.46 6.31 -19.82
C LEU A 182 -8.67 7.61 -19.94
N ALA A 183 -9.37 8.75 -19.90
CA ALA A 183 -8.73 10.06 -19.85
C ALA A 183 -8.07 10.29 -18.47
N LEU A 184 -6.97 11.03 -18.46
CA LEU A 184 -6.23 11.33 -17.23
C LEU A 184 -7.11 12.03 -16.19
N GLU A 185 -7.94 12.97 -16.63
CA GLU A 185 -8.88 13.72 -15.80
C GLU A 185 -9.91 12.81 -15.11
N ASP A 186 -10.40 11.78 -15.82
CA ASP A 186 -11.35 10.82 -15.25
C ASP A 186 -10.68 9.93 -14.20
N ILE A 187 -9.41 9.59 -14.43
CA ILE A 187 -8.61 8.85 -13.46
C ILE A 187 -8.39 9.68 -12.18
N LEU A 188 -8.08 10.97 -12.35
CA LEU A 188 -7.81 11.89 -11.25
C LEU A 188 -9.05 12.24 -10.42
N ARG A 189 -10.26 12.08 -10.95
CA ARG A 189 -11.51 12.24 -10.19
C ARG A 189 -11.74 11.15 -9.14
N VAL A 190 -11.15 9.97 -9.35
CA VAL A 190 -11.34 8.82 -8.48
C VAL A 190 -10.03 8.29 -7.88
N ASN A 191 -8.91 8.98 -8.12
CA ASN A 191 -7.62 8.60 -7.55
C ASN A 191 -6.77 9.86 -7.38
N ALA A 192 -6.19 10.06 -6.23
CA ALA A 192 -5.13 11.04 -6.07
C ALA A 192 -3.92 10.67 -6.96
N ALA A 193 -3.23 11.68 -7.49
CA ALA A 193 -2.02 11.47 -8.27
C ALA A 193 -0.96 10.70 -7.46
N PRO A 194 -0.06 9.94 -8.14
CA PRO A 194 1.07 9.31 -7.47
C PRO A 194 1.88 10.33 -6.65
N GLY A 195 2.19 9.98 -5.40
CA GLY A 195 2.84 10.88 -4.45
C GLY A 195 1.91 11.77 -3.63
N PHE A 196 0.60 11.83 -3.98
CA PHE A 196 -0.39 12.66 -3.29
C PHE A 196 -1.50 11.83 -2.62
N SER A 197 -1.48 10.51 -2.77
CA SER A 197 -2.45 9.63 -2.12
C SER A 197 -2.11 9.45 -0.64
N GLU A 198 -3.11 9.56 0.24
CA GLU A 198 -2.95 9.32 1.68
C GLU A 198 -2.44 7.89 1.99
N HIS A 199 -2.71 6.92 1.11
CA HIS A 199 -2.20 5.56 1.24
C HIS A 199 -0.66 5.47 1.24
N HIS A 200 0.03 6.48 0.71
CA HIS A 200 1.51 6.51 0.74
C HIS A 200 2.07 6.66 2.15
N SER A 201 1.30 7.23 3.06
CA SER A 201 1.70 7.37 4.46
C SER A 201 1.63 6.06 5.27
N GLY A 202 0.94 5.04 4.77
CA GLY A 202 0.59 3.84 5.54
C GLY A 202 -0.49 4.09 6.61
N ARG A 203 -1.11 5.28 6.63
CA ARG A 203 -2.12 5.68 7.62
C ARG A 203 -3.54 5.66 7.09
N ALA A 204 -3.73 5.41 5.81
CA ALA A 204 -5.04 5.25 5.20
C ALA A 204 -5.38 3.78 5.00
N ILE A 205 -6.67 3.48 5.09
CA ILE A 205 -7.21 2.14 4.88
C ILE A 205 -8.57 2.25 4.19
N ASP A 206 -8.72 1.56 3.08
CA ASP A 206 -10.02 1.36 2.44
C ASP A 206 -10.73 0.23 3.18
N ILE A 207 -11.96 0.47 3.60
CA ILE A 207 -12.76 -0.46 4.40
C ILE A 207 -13.98 -0.89 3.59
N GLY A 208 -14.36 -2.12 3.76
CA GLY A 208 -15.60 -2.68 3.22
C GLY A 208 -16.19 -3.71 4.16
N THR A 209 -17.23 -4.38 3.71
CA THR A 209 -17.87 -5.46 4.44
C THR A 209 -18.13 -6.65 3.53
N ARG A 210 -18.39 -7.82 4.13
CA ARG A 210 -18.69 -9.03 3.38
C ARG A 210 -19.99 -8.87 2.58
N GLY A 211 -19.95 -9.32 1.33
CA GLY A 211 -21.12 -9.28 0.43
C GLY A 211 -21.26 -7.98 -0.36
N GLU A 212 -20.54 -6.93 0.03
CA GLU A 212 -20.54 -5.64 -0.65
C GLU A 212 -19.35 -5.55 -1.64
N PRO A 213 -19.54 -5.02 -2.87
CA PRO A 213 -18.45 -4.72 -3.77
C PRO A 213 -17.43 -3.78 -3.13
N ALA A 214 -16.16 -3.91 -3.52
CA ALA A 214 -15.10 -3.09 -2.97
C ALA A 214 -15.07 -1.70 -3.62
N ALA A 215 -14.92 -0.68 -2.81
CA ALA A 215 -14.78 0.73 -3.24
C ALA A 215 -15.96 1.20 -4.13
N GLU A 216 -17.16 0.80 -3.77
CA GLU A 216 -18.41 1.24 -4.45
C GLU A 216 -19.24 2.12 -3.51
N PRO A 217 -19.91 3.17 -4.04
CA PRO A 217 -20.74 4.05 -3.22
C PRO A 217 -21.86 3.34 -2.44
N SER A 218 -22.30 2.16 -2.90
CA SER A 218 -23.31 1.34 -2.22
C SER A 218 -22.91 0.92 -0.80
N PHE A 219 -21.62 0.97 -0.45
CA PHE A 219 -21.15 0.71 0.91
C PHE A 219 -21.82 1.63 1.94
N GLU A 220 -22.15 2.88 1.58
CA GLU A 220 -22.83 3.84 2.47
C GLU A 220 -24.20 3.35 3.00
N HIS A 221 -24.82 2.36 2.33
CA HIS A 221 -26.11 1.80 2.72
C HIS A 221 -25.98 0.56 3.63
N THR A 222 -24.75 0.22 4.03
CA THR A 222 -24.52 -0.97 4.86
C THR A 222 -24.53 -0.65 6.36
N PRO A 223 -24.90 -1.63 7.21
CA PRO A 223 -24.72 -1.48 8.66
C PRO A 223 -23.28 -1.23 9.08
N ALA A 224 -22.30 -1.68 8.29
CA ALA A 224 -20.89 -1.47 8.54
C ALA A 224 -20.51 0.02 8.40
N PHE A 225 -21.02 0.69 7.38
CA PHE A 225 -20.82 2.12 7.20
C PHE A 225 -21.44 2.93 8.32
N ALA A 226 -22.71 2.65 8.67
CA ALA A 226 -23.38 3.31 9.79
C ALA A 226 -22.64 3.13 11.12
N TRP A 227 -22.06 1.93 11.34
CA TRP A 227 -21.23 1.69 12.52
C TRP A 227 -19.94 2.54 12.48
N LEU A 228 -19.28 2.64 11.33
CA LEU A 228 -18.08 3.44 11.15
C LEU A 228 -18.35 4.93 11.39
N GLU A 229 -19.44 5.49 10.87
CA GLU A 229 -19.84 6.89 11.13
C GLU A 229 -19.96 7.18 12.64
N GLY A 230 -20.51 6.25 13.40
CA GLY A 230 -20.69 6.42 14.85
C GLY A 230 -19.45 6.11 15.70
N ASN A 231 -18.45 5.41 15.17
CA ASN A 231 -17.40 4.83 16.01
C ASN A 231 -15.97 5.06 15.52
N ALA A 232 -15.71 5.30 14.24
CA ALA A 232 -14.35 5.32 13.71
C ALA A 232 -13.44 6.35 14.38
N GLU A 233 -13.97 7.52 14.73
CA GLU A 233 -13.23 8.60 15.35
C GLU A 233 -12.66 8.20 16.73
N ARG A 234 -13.34 7.32 17.48
CA ARG A 234 -12.86 6.78 18.77
C ARG A 234 -11.57 5.96 18.62
N PHE A 235 -11.27 5.51 17.42
CA PHE A 235 -10.07 4.75 17.06
C PHE A 235 -9.06 5.60 16.28
N GLY A 236 -9.35 6.91 16.09
CA GLY A 236 -8.47 7.83 15.36
C GLY A 236 -8.64 7.80 13.84
N PHE A 237 -9.72 7.21 13.32
CA PHE A 237 -10.05 7.21 11.90
C PHE A 237 -11.16 8.22 11.58
N ARG A 238 -11.05 8.83 10.41
CA ARG A 238 -12.07 9.71 9.85
C ARG A 238 -12.18 9.43 8.35
N MET A 239 -13.32 9.74 7.76
CA MET A 239 -13.52 9.72 6.32
C MET A 239 -12.71 10.86 5.69
N SER A 240 -11.85 10.54 4.72
CA SER A 240 -10.96 11.50 4.07
C SER A 240 -11.65 12.25 2.94
N PHE A 241 -12.51 11.58 2.18
CA PHE A 241 -13.17 12.12 1.01
C PHE A 241 -14.70 12.06 1.11
N PRO A 242 -15.31 12.85 2.04
CA PRO A 242 -16.77 12.95 2.14
C PRO A 242 -17.35 13.60 0.88
N ARG A 243 -18.67 13.58 0.74
CA ARG A 243 -19.36 14.35 -0.31
C ARG A 243 -18.95 15.81 -0.23
N ASP A 244 -18.76 16.44 -1.38
CA ASP A 244 -18.37 17.85 -1.47
C ASP A 244 -17.02 18.20 -0.82
N ASN A 245 -16.09 17.23 -0.75
CA ASN A 245 -14.74 17.51 -0.28
C ASN A 245 -14.01 18.51 -1.20
N PRO A 246 -13.08 19.32 -0.66
CA PRO A 246 -12.44 20.39 -1.42
C PRO A 246 -11.37 19.90 -2.41
N TYR A 247 -11.01 18.64 -2.41
CA TYR A 247 -9.84 18.10 -3.12
C TYR A 247 -10.14 17.71 -4.57
N GLY A 248 -11.41 17.75 -5.00
CA GLY A 248 -11.82 17.32 -6.35
C GLY A 248 -11.70 15.81 -6.59
N ILE A 249 -11.52 15.03 -5.52
CA ILE A 249 -11.59 13.57 -5.54
C ILE A 249 -13.03 13.16 -5.25
N GLY A 250 -13.51 12.13 -5.92
CA GLY A 250 -14.87 11.62 -5.75
C GLY A 250 -15.15 11.17 -4.31
N TYR A 251 -16.43 11.04 -4.01
CA TYR A 251 -16.88 10.50 -2.74
C TYR A 251 -16.39 9.05 -2.53
N GLU A 252 -15.74 8.82 -1.42
CA GLU A 252 -15.28 7.50 -0.97
C GLU A 252 -15.88 7.23 0.42
N PRO A 253 -17.03 6.50 0.48
CA PRO A 253 -17.71 6.17 1.73
C PRO A 253 -16.95 5.19 2.61
#